data_db8d6b5054a5ff48d2741321f4baf360
#
_entry.id   db8d6b5054a5ff48d2741321f4baf360
#
_cell.length_a   1.000
_cell.length_b   1.000
_cell.length_c   1.000
_cell.angle_alpha   90.00
_cell.angle_beta   90.00
_cell.angle_gamma   90.00
#
_symmetry.space_group_name_H-M   'P 1'
#
loop_
_entity.id
_entity.type
_entity.pdbx_description
1 polymer ?
#
loop_
_entity_poly.entity_id
_entity_poly.type
_entity_poly.pdbx_seq_one_letter_code
_entity_poly.pdbx_strand_id
1 'polypeptide(L)'
;LPDVQIVAGNVATAEGAKALADAGVSAVKVGIGPGSICTTRVIAGVGMPQLSAVMMASEALKGTGVPVIADGGIRYSGDVVKALAAGASTIMAGSLFAGVEESPGETIILNGRKYKSYRGMGSLEAMQQGSKDRYFQGEVSNVKKLVPEGIAGRVPYKGSVQEVIYQLIGGLRSGMGYCGA
;
A
#
# COMPACT_ATOMS: atom_id res chain seq x y z
N LEU A 1 -3.26 -21.42 -15.10
CA LEU A 1 -3.92 -20.27 -15.75
C LEU A 1 -2.88 -19.48 -16.54
N PRO A 2 -2.45 -19.99 -17.73
CA PRO A 2 -1.29 -19.44 -18.44
C PRO A 2 -1.48 -17.99 -18.91
N ASP A 3 -2.73 -17.54 -19.06
CA ASP A 3 -3.06 -16.21 -19.60
C ASP A 3 -3.38 -15.17 -18.53
N VAL A 4 -3.28 -15.53 -17.25
CA VAL A 4 -3.58 -14.62 -16.14
C VAL A 4 -2.30 -13.94 -15.65
N GLN A 5 -2.30 -12.61 -15.65
CA GLN A 5 -1.21 -11.85 -15.07
C GLN A 5 -1.29 -11.88 -13.54
N ILE A 6 -0.18 -12.19 -12.89
CA ILE A 6 -0.09 -12.33 -11.43
C ILE A 6 0.77 -11.23 -10.86
N VAL A 7 0.21 -10.44 -9.96
CA VAL A 7 0.95 -9.53 -9.10
C VAL A 7 1.15 -10.20 -7.75
N ALA A 8 2.41 -10.36 -7.33
CA ALA A 8 2.73 -10.98 -6.05
C ALA A 8 3.46 -10.02 -5.10
N GLY A 9 3.36 -10.26 -3.82
CA GLY A 9 3.96 -9.49 -2.72
C GLY A 9 3.19 -9.69 -1.40
N ASN A 10 3.53 -8.94 -0.37
CA ASN A 10 4.52 -7.87 -0.40
C ASN A 10 5.89 -8.39 0.01
N VAL A 11 6.91 -7.81 -0.58
CA VAL A 11 8.31 -8.03 -0.21
C VAL A 11 8.97 -6.69 0.12
N ALA A 12 10.14 -6.73 0.76
CA ALA A 12 10.89 -5.54 1.14
C ALA A 12 12.40 -5.66 0.88
N THR A 13 12.86 -6.80 0.35
CA THR A 13 14.28 -7.07 0.09
C THR A 13 14.53 -7.40 -1.38
N ALA A 14 15.78 -7.24 -1.80
CA ALA A 14 16.24 -7.59 -3.14
C ALA A 14 16.01 -9.09 -3.45
N GLU A 15 16.33 -9.95 -2.49
CA GLU A 15 16.21 -11.41 -2.60
C GLU A 15 14.72 -11.82 -2.76
N GLY A 16 13.83 -11.21 -1.95
CA GLY A 16 12.40 -11.47 -2.04
C GLY A 16 11.81 -11.02 -3.38
N ALA A 17 12.22 -9.87 -3.88
CA ALA A 17 11.79 -9.37 -5.18
C ALA A 17 12.26 -10.29 -6.31
N LYS A 18 13.54 -10.70 -6.27
CA LYS A 18 14.10 -11.62 -7.26
C LYS A 18 13.42 -12.98 -7.25
N ALA A 19 13.17 -13.56 -6.07
CA ALA A 19 12.50 -14.85 -5.94
C ALA A 19 11.10 -14.85 -6.55
N LEU A 20 10.34 -13.74 -6.40
CA LEU A 20 9.04 -13.61 -7.04
C LEU A 20 9.16 -13.48 -8.57
N ALA A 21 10.13 -12.70 -9.06
CA ALA A 21 10.37 -12.58 -10.50
C ALA A 21 10.78 -13.93 -11.13
N ASP A 22 11.67 -14.67 -10.47
CA ASP A 22 12.11 -16.00 -10.91
C ASP A 22 10.94 -17.02 -10.92
N ALA A 23 9.92 -16.81 -10.09
CA ALA A 23 8.68 -17.58 -10.09
C ALA A 23 7.71 -17.20 -11.23
N GLY A 24 8.03 -16.19 -12.05
CA GLY A 24 7.28 -15.82 -13.25
C GLY A 24 6.11 -14.88 -13.00
N VAL A 25 6.16 -14.04 -11.94
CA VAL A 25 5.11 -13.03 -11.70
C VAL A 25 5.17 -11.90 -12.72
N SER A 26 4.02 -11.28 -12.99
CA SER A 26 3.89 -10.15 -13.93
C SER A 26 4.33 -8.82 -13.30
N ALA A 27 4.25 -8.69 -11.98
CA ALA A 27 4.72 -7.53 -11.22
C ALA A 27 5.00 -7.92 -9.77
N VAL A 28 5.90 -7.17 -9.12
CA VAL A 28 6.24 -7.33 -7.69
C VAL A 28 5.73 -6.14 -6.89
N LYS A 29 4.99 -6.42 -5.82
CA LYS A 29 4.48 -5.41 -4.90
C LYS A 29 5.36 -5.30 -3.67
N VAL A 30 5.89 -4.10 -3.41
CA VAL A 30 6.91 -3.80 -2.42
C VAL A 30 6.36 -2.94 -1.29
N GLY A 31 6.53 -3.40 -0.06
CA GLY A 31 6.15 -2.66 1.13
C GLY A 31 5.76 -3.57 2.28
N ILE A 32 6.52 -3.53 3.37
CA ILE A 32 6.23 -4.21 4.63
C ILE A 32 6.13 -3.16 5.74
N GLY A 33 4.90 -2.95 6.22
CA GLY A 33 4.60 -2.06 7.32
C GLY A 33 4.49 -0.55 7.03
N PRO A 34 4.56 -0.02 5.78
CA PRO A 34 4.53 1.43 5.55
C PRO A 34 3.13 2.04 5.60
N GLY A 35 2.07 1.24 5.56
CA GLY A 35 0.69 1.73 5.53
C GLY A 35 0.30 2.48 6.81
N SER A 36 -0.51 3.53 6.69
CA SER A 36 -0.92 4.40 7.82
C SER A 36 -1.76 3.68 8.88
N ILE A 37 -2.43 2.60 8.49
CA ILE A 37 -3.26 1.76 9.37
C ILE A 37 -2.61 0.41 9.69
N CYS A 38 -1.37 0.20 9.23
CA CYS A 38 -0.59 -1.00 9.49
C CYS A 38 0.19 -0.86 10.81
N THR A 39 0.07 -1.84 11.69
CA THR A 39 0.81 -1.90 12.96
C THR A 39 1.81 -3.07 13.01
N THR A 40 2.10 -3.72 11.88
CA THR A 40 3.07 -4.81 11.81
C THR A 40 4.44 -4.41 12.40
N ARG A 41 4.90 -3.19 12.14
CA ARG A 41 6.17 -2.68 12.71
C ARG A 41 6.16 -2.62 14.23
N VAL A 42 5.00 -2.39 14.84
CA VAL A 42 4.84 -2.29 16.29
C VAL A 42 4.59 -3.67 16.90
N ILE A 43 3.69 -4.45 16.29
CA ILE A 43 3.23 -5.74 16.84
C ILE A 43 4.24 -6.85 16.58
N ALA A 44 4.75 -6.94 15.35
CA ALA A 44 5.70 -7.98 14.95
C ALA A 44 7.17 -7.51 14.95
N GLY A 45 7.42 -6.20 15.05
CA GLY A 45 8.77 -5.62 14.98
C GLY A 45 9.40 -5.73 13.58
N VAL A 46 8.60 -5.95 12.55
CA VAL A 46 9.07 -6.20 11.17
C VAL A 46 8.66 -5.05 10.26
N GLY A 47 9.59 -4.62 9.41
CA GLY A 47 9.36 -3.58 8.41
C GLY A 47 10.65 -3.09 7.78
N MET A 48 10.52 -2.37 6.69
CA MET A 48 11.62 -1.73 5.98
C MET A 48 11.23 -0.28 5.65
N PRO A 49 12.15 0.70 5.72
CA PRO A 49 11.90 2.03 5.17
C PRO A 49 11.52 1.91 3.69
N GLN A 50 10.36 2.49 3.32
CA GLN A 50 9.72 2.18 2.03
C GLN A 50 10.59 2.58 0.83
N LEU A 51 11.22 3.74 0.87
CA LEU A 51 12.08 4.18 -0.23
C LEU A 51 13.26 3.22 -0.45
N SER A 52 13.90 2.78 0.62
CA SER A 52 14.98 1.78 0.57
C SER A 52 14.50 0.45 -0.01
N ALA A 53 13.33 -0.03 0.42
CA ALA A 53 12.75 -1.26 -0.11
C ALA A 53 12.48 -1.17 -1.62
N VAL A 54 11.94 -0.03 -2.09
CA VAL A 54 11.68 0.21 -3.51
C VAL A 54 12.98 0.24 -4.30
N MET A 55 14.00 0.96 -3.83
CA MET A 55 15.32 1.04 -4.49
C MET A 55 15.97 -0.34 -4.61
N MET A 56 15.99 -1.11 -3.52
CA MET A 56 16.60 -2.45 -3.50
C MET A 56 15.87 -3.43 -4.45
N ALA A 57 14.54 -3.43 -4.41
CA ALA A 57 13.74 -4.28 -5.29
C ALA A 57 13.89 -3.87 -6.77
N SER A 58 13.86 -2.58 -7.06
CA SER A 58 14.02 -2.06 -8.42
C SER A 58 15.37 -2.40 -9.02
N GLU A 59 16.46 -2.26 -8.25
CA GLU A 59 17.80 -2.64 -8.71
C GLU A 59 17.92 -4.15 -8.93
N ALA A 60 17.35 -4.96 -8.04
CA ALA A 60 17.35 -6.42 -8.18
C ALA A 60 16.57 -6.92 -9.40
N LEU A 61 15.55 -6.16 -9.84
CA LEU A 61 14.69 -6.51 -10.98
C LEU A 61 15.15 -5.85 -12.29
N LYS A 62 16.23 -5.11 -12.28
CA LYS A 62 16.76 -4.42 -13.46
C LYS A 62 17.06 -5.43 -14.58
N GLY A 63 16.55 -5.15 -15.77
CA GLY A 63 16.72 -6.01 -16.94
C GLY A 63 15.78 -7.23 -17.00
N THR A 64 14.97 -7.50 -15.98
CA THR A 64 13.99 -8.62 -15.99
C THR A 64 12.70 -8.29 -16.74
N GLY A 65 12.37 -7.00 -16.90
CA GLY A 65 11.09 -6.53 -17.42
C GLY A 65 9.93 -6.60 -16.40
N VAL A 66 10.17 -7.08 -15.16
CA VAL A 66 9.16 -7.17 -14.10
C VAL A 66 9.06 -5.84 -13.36
N PRO A 67 7.92 -5.12 -13.43
CA PRO A 67 7.76 -3.82 -12.79
C PRO A 67 7.58 -3.92 -11.28
N VAL A 68 7.97 -2.85 -10.58
CA VAL A 68 7.79 -2.67 -9.14
C VAL A 68 6.57 -1.78 -8.87
N ILE A 69 5.71 -2.23 -7.97
CA ILE A 69 4.60 -1.45 -7.40
C ILE A 69 4.99 -1.03 -5.97
N ALA A 70 5.16 0.28 -5.74
CA ALA A 70 5.45 0.81 -4.41
C ALA A 70 4.15 0.90 -3.60
N ASP A 71 3.97 -0.01 -2.63
CA ASP A 71 2.74 -0.14 -1.86
C ASP A 71 2.89 0.43 -0.45
N GLY A 72 2.19 1.52 -0.19
CA GLY A 72 2.13 2.17 1.12
C GLY A 72 3.17 3.26 1.34
N GLY A 73 2.96 4.03 2.41
CA GLY A 73 3.85 5.14 2.78
C GLY A 73 3.65 6.41 1.95
N ILE A 74 2.70 6.43 1.02
CA ILE A 74 2.38 7.59 0.18
C ILE A 74 1.36 8.46 0.89
N ARG A 75 1.77 9.66 1.29
CA ARG A 75 0.93 10.65 1.99
C ARG A 75 0.71 11.91 1.17
N TYR A 76 1.67 12.29 0.37
CA TYR A 76 1.70 13.50 -0.44
C TYR A 76 2.10 13.19 -1.89
N SER A 77 1.80 14.10 -2.81
CA SER A 77 2.25 13.98 -4.21
C SER A 77 3.76 13.85 -4.36
N GLY A 78 4.54 14.52 -3.49
CA GLY A 78 5.99 14.38 -3.47
C GLY A 78 6.49 12.97 -3.12
N ASP A 79 5.70 12.18 -2.39
CA ASP A 79 6.05 10.77 -2.12
C ASP A 79 5.86 9.91 -3.37
N VAL A 80 4.89 10.24 -4.22
CA VAL A 80 4.74 9.61 -5.55
C VAL A 80 5.99 9.87 -6.40
N VAL A 81 6.45 11.12 -6.45
CA VAL A 81 7.67 11.51 -7.19
C VAL A 81 8.87 10.69 -6.71
N LYS A 82 9.06 10.60 -5.39
CA LYS A 82 10.18 9.84 -4.80
C LYS A 82 10.11 8.35 -5.11
N ALA A 83 8.91 7.75 -5.02
CA ALA A 83 8.73 6.34 -5.31
C ALA A 83 9.06 6.00 -6.77
N LEU A 84 8.60 6.82 -7.71
CA LEU A 84 8.90 6.65 -9.14
C LEU A 84 10.37 6.91 -9.43
N ALA A 85 10.99 7.95 -8.86
CA ALA A 85 12.41 8.22 -8.99
C ALA A 85 13.29 7.10 -8.40
N ALA A 86 12.80 6.39 -7.38
CA ALA A 86 13.46 5.23 -6.79
C ALA A 86 13.33 3.95 -7.65
N GLY A 87 12.63 4.02 -8.78
CA GLY A 87 12.49 2.93 -9.74
C GLY A 87 11.15 2.16 -9.69
N ALA A 88 10.19 2.60 -8.90
CA ALA A 88 8.84 2.06 -9.00
C ALA A 88 8.20 2.44 -10.33
N SER A 89 7.46 1.53 -10.95
CA SER A 89 6.67 1.80 -12.16
C SER A 89 5.30 2.38 -11.83
N THR A 90 4.74 1.99 -10.68
CA THR A 90 3.44 2.45 -10.18
C THR A 90 3.46 2.54 -8.66
N ILE A 91 2.45 3.22 -8.10
CA ILE A 91 2.24 3.28 -6.65
C ILE A 91 0.92 2.63 -6.26
N MET A 92 0.84 2.14 -5.03
CA MET A 92 -0.41 1.76 -4.38
C MET A 92 -0.57 2.58 -3.10
N ALA A 93 -1.74 3.17 -2.90
CA ALA A 93 -2.02 4.02 -1.77
C ALA A 93 -3.39 3.69 -1.17
N GLY A 94 -3.45 3.56 0.16
CA GLY A 94 -4.69 3.33 0.89
C GLY A 94 -5.30 4.63 1.41
N SER A 95 -4.63 5.29 2.35
CA SER A 95 -5.16 6.46 3.06
C SER A 95 -5.45 7.67 2.16
N LEU A 96 -4.72 7.82 1.04
CA LEU A 96 -5.00 8.89 0.08
C LEU A 96 -6.38 8.76 -0.53
N PHE A 97 -6.81 7.53 -0.82
CA PHE A 97 -8.09 7.24 -1.47
C PHE A 97 -9.19 6.81 -0.47
N ALA A 98 -8.85 6.52 0.78
CA ALA A 98 -9.83 6.07 1.75
C ALA A 98 -10.89 7.13 2.09
N GLY A 99 -10.56 8.41 1.95
CA GLY A 99 -11.46 9.55 2.22
C GLY A 99 -12.28 10.04 1.03
N VAL A 100 -12.10 9.47 -0.17
CA VAL A 100 -12.84 9.90 -1.35
C VAL A 100 -14.28 9.35 -1.34
N GLU A 101 -15.15 10.02 -2.09
CA GLU A 101 -16.57 9.65 -2.16
C GLU A 101 -16.78 8.21 -2.63
N GLU A 102 -16.02 7.77 -3.60
CA GLU A 102 -16.12 6.45 -4.23
C GLU A 102 -15.55 5.32 -3.36
N SER A 103 -14.83 5.64 -2.27
CA SER A 103 -14.35 4.64 -1.32
C SER A 103 -15.52 3.94 -0.61
N PRO A 104 -15.46 2.61 -0.40
CA PRO A 104 -16.56 1.84 0.18
C PRO A 104 -16.82 2.12 1.67
N GLY A 105 -15.94 2.86 2.35
CA GLY A 105 -16.12 3.21 3.76
C GLY A 105 -17.37 4.06 4.00
N GLU A 106 -18.03 3.81 5.12
CA GLU A 106 -19.21 4.57 5.54
C GLU A 106 -18.87 6.06 5.75
N THR A 107 -19.75 6.95 5.29
CA THR A 107 -19.63 8.38 5.56
C THR A 107 -20.20 8.72 6.93
N ILE A 108 -19.40 9.34 7.78
CA ILE A 108 -19.71 9.67 9.16
C ILE A 108 -19.66 11.19 9.33
N ILE A 109 -20.64 11.77 9.99
CA ILE A 109 -20.61 13.18 10.40
C ILE A 109 -20.24 13.24 11.88
N LEU A 110 -19.16 13.93 12.20
CA LEU A 110 -18.69 14.14 13.55
C LEU A 110 -18.31 15.61 13.75
N ASN A 111 -18.92 16.26 14.74
CA ASN A 111 -18.71 17.70 15.02
C ASN A 111 -18.83 18.59 13.77
N GLY A 112 -19.84 18.34 12.93
CA GLY A 112 -20.12 19.09 11.72
C GLY A 112 -19.16 18.83 10.55
N ARG A 113 -18.25 17.87 10.66
CA ARG A 113 -17.29 17.49 9.60
C ARG A 113 -17.60 16.09 9.08
N LYS A 114 -17.39 15.89 7.77
CA LYS A 114 -17.52 14.59 7.12
C LYS A 114 -16.21 13.78 7.24
N TYR A 115 -16.36 12.51 7.55
CA TYR A 115 -15.29 11.50 7.59
C TYR A 115 -15.74 10.25 6.83
N LYS A 116 -14.78 9.42 6.44
CA LYS A 116 -15.03 8.06 5.94
C LYS A 116 -14.43 7.06 6.93
N SER A 117 -15.13 5.94 7.17
CA SER A 117 -14.55 4.82 7.88
C SER A 117 -13.44 4.19 7.05
N TYR A 118 -12.34 3.82 7.69
CA TYR A 118 -11.20 3.19 7.04
C TYR A 118 -10.59 2.14 7.97
N ARG A 119 -10.37 0.94 7.45
CA ARG A 119 -9.79 -0.15 8.22
C ARG A 119 -8.66 -0.83 7.47
N GLY A 120 -7.63 -1.27 8.20
CA GLY A 120 -6.57 -2.11 7.67
C GLY A 120 -7.02 -3.55 7.50
N MET A 121 -6.40 -4.27 6.56
CA MET A 121 -6.62 -5.71 6.39
C MET A 121 -6.24 -6.50 7.65
N GLY A 122 -5.27 -6.03 8.43
CA GLY A 122 -4.87 -6.60 9.71
C GLY A 122 -5.66 -6.10 10.91
N SER A 123 -6.70 -5.28 10.74
CA SER A 123 -7.58 -4.89 11.83
C SER A 123 -8.44 -6.07 12.28
N LEU A 124 -8.89 -6.06 13.53
CA LEU A 124 -9.71 -7.12 14.08
C LEU A 124 -10.99 -7.33 13.25
N GLU A 125 -11.63 -6.24 12.83
CA GLU A 125 -12.84 -6.25 12.03
C GLU A 125 -12.63 -6.90 10.66
N ALA A 126 -11.48 -6.61 10.00
CA ALA A 126 -11.16 -7.22 8.72
C ALA A 126 -10.79 -8.70 8.87
N MET A 127 -10.06 -9.07 9.92
CA MET A 127 -9.70 -10.45 10.22
C MET A 127 -10.93 -11.33 10.46
N GLN A 128 -11.95 -10.80 11.13
CA GLN A 128 -13.23 -11.49 11.32
C GLN A 128 -13.98 -11.73 10.00
N GLN A 129 -13.72 -10.93 8.98
CA GLN A 129 -14.36 -11.01 7.67
C GLN A 129 -13.50 -11.75 6.61
N GLY A 130 -12.42 -12.43 7.02
CA GLY A 130 -11.68 -13.35 6.17
C GLY A 130 -10.22 -12.97 5.90
N SER A 131 -9.71 -11.80 6.32
CA SER A 131 -8.33 -11.41 6.03
C SER A 131 -7.26 -12.02 6.96
N LYS A 132 -7.65 -12.85 7.92
CA LYS A 132 -6.75 -13.44 8.92
C LYS A 132 -5.68 -14.37 8.33
N ASP A 133 -5.94 -14.99 7.18
CA ASP A 133 -5.00 -15.86 6.47
C ASP A 133 -3.71 -15.13 6.07
N ARG A 134 -3.83 -13.85 5.67
CA ARG A 134 -2.70 -12.99 5.34
C ARG A 134 -1.72 -12.81 6.51
N TYR A 135 -2.19 -13.00 7.73
CA TYR A 135 -1.43 -12.82 8.97
C TYR A 135 -1.10 -14.15 9.67
N PHE A 136 -1.13 -15.26 8.92
CA PHE A 136 -0.84 -16.61 9.42
C PHE A 136 -1.76 -17.06 10.56
N GLN A 137 -2.97 -16.53 10.62
CA GLN A 137 -3.95 -16.79 11.66
C GLN A 137 -5.25 -17.44 11.14
N GLY A 138 -5.19 -18.06 9.95
CA GLY A 138 -6.33 -18.71 9.30
C GLY A 138 -7.02 -19.75 10.18
N GLU A 139 -6.25 -20.56 10.90
CA GLU A 139 -6.71 -21.62 11.80
C GLU A 139 -7.33 -21.10 13.12
N VAL A 140 -7.16 -19.80 13.45
CA VAL A 140 -7.65 -19.23 14.69
C VAL A 140 -9.17 -19.02 14.61
N SER A 141 -9.94 -19.84 15.30
CA SER A 141 -11.40 -19.73 15.37
C SER A 141 -11.91 -18.76 16.44
N ASN A 142 -11.15 -18.61 17.54
CA ASN A 142 -11.55 -17.74 18.65
C ASN A 142 -11.05 -16.31 18.42
N VAL A 143 -11.96 -15.37 18.22
CA VAL A 143 -11.68 -13.94 17.98
C VAL A 143 -10.77 -13.32 19.06
N LYS A 144 -10.94 -13.72 20.33
CA LYS A 144 -10.10 -13.22 21.43
C LYS A 144 -8.63 -13.66 21.37
N LYS A 145 -8.30 -14.62 20.52
CA LYS A 145 -6.93 -15.10 20.28
C LYS A 145 -6.29 -14.49 19.03
N LEU A 146 -7.04 -13.71 18.25
CA LEU A 146 -6.47 -12.99 17.12
C LEU A 146 -5.54 -11.88 17.61
N VAL A 147 -4.40 -11.74 16.93
CA VAL A 147 -3.41 -10.66 17.14
C VAL A 147 -3.48 -9.72 15.96
N PRO A 148 -4.17 -8.58 16.06
CA PRO A 148 -4.30 -7.65 14.94
C PRO A 148 -2.98 -6.92 14.66
N GLU A 149 -2.67 -6.77 13.37
CA GLU A 149 -1.55 -5.99 12.85
C GLU A 149 -2.04 -4.76 12.07
N GLY A 150 -3.21 -4.28 12.36
CA GLY A 150 -3.83 -3.11 11.76
C GLY A 150 -4.90 -2.52 12.65
N ILE A 151 -5.28 -1.30 12.32
CA ILE A 151 -6.32 -0.55 13.03
C ILE A 151 -7.50 -0.23 12.12
N ALA A 152 -8.65 0.03 12.73
CA ALA A 152 -9.78 0.71 12.10
C ALA A 152 -9.85 2.14 12.64
N GLY A 153 -10.25 3.07 11.79
CA GLY A 153 -10.31 4.49 12.15
C GLY A 153 -11.16 5.30 11.19
N ARG A 154 -11.01 6.60 11.26
CA ARG A 154 -11.71 7.56 10.41
C ARG A 154 -10.70 8.42 9.69
N VAL A 155 -10.96 8.71 8.41
CA VAL A 155 -10.18 9.65 7.60
C VAL A 155 -11.07 10.81 7.17
N PRO A 156 -10.54 12.03 7.06
CA PRO A 156 -11.32 13.15 6.54
C PRO A 156 -11.88 12.85 5.15
N TYR A 157 -13.11 13.25 4.90
CA TYR A 157 -13.71 13.22 3.57
C TYR A 157 -12.95 14.19 2.65
N LYS A 158 -12.65 13.75 1.43
CA LYS A 158 -11.77 14.48 0.49
C LYS A 158 -12.45 14.87 -0.84
N GLY A 159 -13.75 14.65 -0.98
CA GLY A 159 -14.43 14.85 -2.27
C GLY A 159 -14.24 13.67 -3.22
N SER A 160 -14.28 13.94 -4.52
CA SER A 160 -14.17 12.91 -5.55
C SER A 160 -12.73 12.38 -5.71
N VAL A 161 -12.60 11.12 -6.15
CA VAL A 161 -11.29 10.55 -6.50
C VAL A 161 -10.60 11.35 -7.60
N GLN A 162 -11.36 11.92 -8.52
CA GLN A 162 -10.84 12.73 -9.63
C GLN A 162 -10.07 13.96 -9.12
N GLU A 163 -10.60 14.66 -8.12
CA GLU A 163 -9.92 15.82 -7.52
C GLU A 163 -8.62 15.42 -6.84
N VAL A 164 -8.63 14.31 -6.10
CA VAL A 164 -7.42 13.79 -5.44
C VAL A 164 -6.37 13.39 -6.48
N ILE A 165 -6.74 12.68 -7.54
CA ILE A 165 -5.83 12.28 -8.61
C ILE A 165 -5.27 13.51 -9.33
N TYR A 166 -6.10 14.52 -9.60
CA TYR A 166 -5.65 15.76 -10.24
C TYR A 166 -4.53 16.44 -9.44
N GLN A 167 -4.68 16.53 -8.11
CA GLN A 167 -3.65 17.09 -7.22
C GLN A 167 -2.37 16.24 -7.21
N LEU A 168 -2.49 14.91 -7.18
CA LEU A 168 -1.33 14.02 -7.21
C LEU A 168 -0.54 14.14 -8.53
N ILE A 169 -1.24 14.19 -9.67
CA ILE A 169 -0.63 14.37 -10.98
C ILE A 169 0.01 15.75 -11.09
N GLY A 170 -0.65 16.79 -10.56
CA GLY A 170 -0.09 18.15 -10.53
C GLY A 170 1.25 18.19 -9.78
N GLY A 171 1.31 17.56 -8.60
CA GLY A 171 2.54 17.45 -7.83
C GLY A 171 3.63 16.62 -8.53
N LEU A 172 3.24 15.52 -9.21
CA LEU A 172 4.16 14.71 -10.01
C LEU A 172 4.78 15.55 -11.16
N ARG A 173 3.93 16.25 -11.92
CA ARG A 173 4.40 17.14 -13.01
C ARG A 173 5.36 18.21 -12.51
N SER A 174 5.07 18.82 -11.35
CA SER A 174 5.97 19.78 -10.73
C SER A 174 7.33 19.14 -10.39
N GLY A 175 7.32 17.95 -9.78
CA GLY A 175 8.54 17.22 -9.46
C GLY A 175 9.38 16.89 -10.70
N MET A 176 8.74 16.40 -11.76
CA MET A 176 9.38 16.15 -13.06
C MET A 176 10.00 17.42 -13.61
N GLY A 177 9.27 18.54 -13.61
CA GLY A 177 9.77 19.81 -14.10
C GLY A 177 11.03 20.30 -13.36
N TYR A 178 11.07 20.17 -12.03
CA TYR A 178 12.26 20.50 -11.24
C TYR A 178 13.46 19.59 -11.53
N CYS A 179 13.22 18.35 -11.89
CA CYS A 179 14.27 17.38 -12.21
C CYS A 179 14.69 17.38 -13.70
N GLY A 180 13.99 18.13 -14.55
CA GLY A 180 14.25 18.14 -15.99
C GLY A 180 13.80 16.85 -16.70
N ALA A 181 12.77 16.19 -16.19
CA ALA A 181 12.24 14.93 -16.72
C ALA A 181 10.92 15.14 -17.50
#